data_220380e1bbe897d69eccd246e3acf732
#
_entry.id   220380e1bbe897d69eccd246e3acf732
#
_cell.length_a   1.000
_cell.length_b   1.000
_cell.length_c   1.000
_cell.angle_alpha   90.00
_cell.angle_beta   90.00
_cell.angle_gamma   90.00
#
_symmetry.space_group_name_H-M   'P 1'
#
loop_
_entity.id
_entity.type
_entity.pdbx_description
1 polymer ?
#
loop_
_entity_poly.entity_id
_entity_poly.type
_entity_poly.pdbx_seq_one_letter_code
_entity_poly.pdbx_strand_id
1 'polypeptide(L)'
;MGIIMAHTPKYGQGSHIQSFLDKGIMVSVSPDGTTNPFWDIMVMTSQQADSKENTTIEKAVIAYTKTNAYAEFTEKEKGTLMPGMVADLVVLSQDIFSTPKEHLPATKSVLTMIDGKIVYRQTR
;
A
#
# COMPACT_ATOMS: atom_id res chain seq x y z
N MET A 1 -15.68 -9.30 12.40
CA MET A 1 -14.66 -9.08 11.37
C MET A 1 -13.52 -8.29 12.01
N GLY A 2 -12.29 -8.79 11.99
CA GLY A 2 -11.15 -8.15 12.65
C GLY A 2 -10.27 -7.44 11.63
N ILE A 3 -9.59 -6.37 12.08
CA ILE A 3 -8.51 -5.72 11.34
C ILE A 3 -7.22 -5.99 12.09
N ILE A 4 -6.17 -6.33 11.37
CA ILE A 4 -4.82 -6.43 11.90
C ILE A 4 -3.99 -5.32 11.29
N MET A 5 -3.33 -4.54 12.13
CA MET A 5 -2.27 -3.63 11.68
C MET A 5 -0.97 -4.42 11.60
N ALA A 6 -0.48 -4.58 10.39
CA ALA A 6 0.80 -5.24 10.14
C ALA A 6 1.89 -4.18 9.99
N HIS A 7 2.95 -4.33 10.76
CA HIS A 7 4.19 -3.59 10.54
C HIS A 7 5.04 -4.33 9.52
N THR A 8 5.68 -3.62 8.63
CA THR A 8 6.71 -4.22 7.78
C THR A 8 7.86 -4.71 8.67
N PRO A 9 8.25 -5.99 8.55
CA PRO A 9 9.27 -6.54 9.43
C PRO A 9 10.60 -5.82 9.25
N LYS A 10 11.24 -5.44 10.35
CA LYS A 10 12.66 -5.09 10.34
C LYS A 10 13.45 -6.31 9.90
N TYR A 11 14.10 -6.24 8.74
CA TYR A 11 15.13 -7.17 8.27
C TYR A 11 14.86 -8.67 8.56
N GLY A 12 14.23 -9.37 7.63
CA GLY A 12 14.24 -10.84 7.58
C GLY A 12 13.24 -11.58 8.46
N GLN A 13 12.39 -10.89 9.21
CA GLN A 13 11.25 -11.53 9.87
C GLN A 13 10.06 -11.54 8.90
N GLY A 14 9.56 -12.73 8.59
CA GLY A 14 8.37 -12.88 7.73
C GLY A 14 7.13 -12.28 8.41
N SER A 15 6.31 -11.57 7.65
CA SER A 15 4.96 -11.19 8.09
C SER A 15 3.96 -12.24 7.58
N HIS A 16 2.94 -12.57 8.37
CA HIS A 16 1.90 -13.54 7.99
C HIS A 16 0.73 -12.88 7.23
N ILE A 17 1.04 -11.94 6.32
CA ILE A 17 0.04 -11.12 5.65
C ILE A 17 -0.89 -11.99 4.78
N GLN A 18 -0.34 -12.89 3.97
CA GLN A 18 -1.14 -13.72 3.09
C GLN A 18 -2.02 -14.69 3.90
N SER A 19 -1.48 -15.29 4.96
CA SER A 19 -2.27 -16.15 5.86
C SER A 19 -3.45 -15.44 6.51
N PHE A 20 -3.31 -14.16 6.86
CA PHE A 20 -4.43 -13.36 7.38
C PHE A 20 -5.47 -13.07 6.30
N LEU A 21 -5.02 -12.68 5.10
CA LEU A 21 -5.91 -12.40 3.97
C LEU A 21 -6.69 -13.65 3.55
N ASP A 22 -6.06 -14.82 3.55
CA ASP A 22 -6.70 -16.11 3.22
C ASP A 22 -7.80 -16.51 4.22
N LYS A 23 -7.68 -16.04 5.45
CA LYS A 23 -8.71 -16.20 6.49
C LYS A 23 -9.79 -15.11 6.47
N GLY A 24 -9.78 -14.24 5.47
CA GLY A 24 -10.73 -13.14 5.35
C GLY A 24 -10.51 -11.99 6.35
N ILE A 25 -9.33 -11.93 6.96
CA ILE A 25 -8.96 -10.84 7.88
C ILE A 25 -8.41 -9.68 7.03
N MET A 26 -8.95 -8.49 7.22
CA MET A 26 -8.42 -7.30 6.56
C MET A 26 -7.09 -6.89 7.19
N VAL A 27 -6.11 -6.63 6.33
CA VAL A 27 -4.78 -6.17 6.73
C VAL A 27 -4.63 -4.70 6.37
N SER A 28 -4.40 -3.88 7.38
CA SER A 28 -4.00 -2.47 7.25
C SER A 28 -2.48 -2.39 7.44
N VAL A 29 -1.80 -1.62 6.61
CA VAL A 29 -0.35 -1.48 6.66
C VAL A 29 0.03 -0.03 6.90
N SER A 30 0.94 0.17 7.84
CA SER A 30 1.57 1.46 8.11
C SER A 30 3.08 1.26 8.14
N PRO A 31 3.85 2.14 7.51
CA PRO A 31 5.31 2.06 7.59
C PRO A 31 5.77 2.33 9.02
N ASP A 32 6.69 1.50 9.51
CA ASP A 32 7.36 1.70 10.79
C ASP A 32 8.86 1.90 10.53
N GLY A 33 9.28 3.14 10.51
CA GLY A 33 10.69 3.52 10.31
C GLY A 33 11.14 3.66 8.86
N THR A 34 10.26 3.46 7.86
CA THR A 34 10.51 3.82 6.47
C THR A 34 9.54 4.92 6.02
N THR A 35 9.97 5.77 5.09
CA THR A 35 9.11 6.77 4.46
C THR A 35 8.72 6.39 3.03
N ASN A 36 9.12 5.19 2.58
CA ASN A 36 8.91 4.72 1.22
C ASN A 36 7.91 3.56 1.19
N PRO A 37 6.62 3.81 0.87
CA PRO A 37 5.60 2.75 0.82
C PRO A 37 5.89 1.68 -0.25
N PHE A 38 6.63 2.01 -1.29
CA PHE A 38 6.98 1.05 -2.35
C PHE A 38 8.05 0.05 -1.90
N TRP A 39 8.89 0.43 -0.95
CA TRP A 39 9.77 -0.52 -0.25
C TRP A 39 8.95 -1.56 0.51
N ASP A 40 7.94 -1.10 1.25
CA ASP A 40 7.08 -1.99 2.03
C ASP A 40 6.26 -2.92 1.11
N ILE A 41 5.71 -2.39 0.01
CA ILE A 41 5.02 -3.20 -1.01
C ILE A 41 5.98 -4.26 -1.60
N MET A 42 7.23 -3.90 -1.89
CA MET A 42 8.24 -4.86 -2.35
C MET A 42 8.44 -5.97 -1.31
N VAL A 43 8.65 -5.62 -0.04
CA VAL A 43 8.84 -6.59 1.05
C VAL A 43 7.63 -7.51 1.18
N MET A 44 6.41 -6.97 1.20
CA MET A 44 5.18 -7.76 1.30
C MET A 44 4.98 -8.75 0.15
N THR A 45 5.52 -8.45 -1.02
CA THR A 45 5.34 -9.24 -2.25
C THR A 45 6.52 -10.14 -2.58
N SER A 46 7.65 -10.02 -1.89
CA SER A 46 8.90 -10.73 -2.21
C SER A 46 9.68 -11.20 -0.99
N GLN A 47 8.98 -11.59 0.09
CA GLN A 47 9.65 -12.12 1.29
C GLN A 47 10.44 -13.39 0.95
N GLN A 48 11.71 -13.41 1.31
CA GLN A 48 12.56 -14.58 1.11
C GLN A 48 12.45 -15.60 2.25
N ALA A 49 12.13 -15.13 3.46
CA ALA A 49 12.05 -15.99 4.65
C ALA A 49 10.87 -16.97 4.59
N ASP A 50 9.73 -16.55 4.04
CA ASP A 50 8.58 -17.41 3.76
C ASP A 50 7.82 -16.92 2.52
N SER A 51 8.11 -17.51 1.37
CA SER A 51 7.48 -17.14 0.10
C SER A 51 5.97 -17.42 0.05
N LYS A 52 5.45 -18.27 0.94
CA LYS A 52 4.00 -18.55 1.02
C LYS A 52 3.22 -17.36 1.59
N GLU A 53 3.90 -16.50 2.32
CA GLU A 53 3.33 -15.27 2.88
C GLU A 53 3.43 -14.07 1.92
N ASN A 54 3.99 -14.25 0.73
CA ASN A 54 4.00 -13.21 -0.30
C ASN A 54 2.58 -12.94 -0.78
N THR A 55 2.18 -11.67 -0.69
CA THR A 55 0.91 -11.21 -1.26
C THR A 55 1.11 -10.65 -2.67
N THR A 56 0.03 -10.22 -3.33
CA THR A 56 0.11 -9.53 -4.62
C THR A 56 0.27 -8.02 -4.43
N ILE A 57 0.75 -7.32 -5.46
CA ILE A 57 0.88 -5.86 -5.42
C ILE A 57 -0.49 -5.21 -5.22
N GLU A 58 -1.55 -5.72 -5.86
CA GLU A 58 -2.93 -5.22 -5.70
C GLU A 58 -3.39 -5.32 -4.24
N LYS A 59 -3.17 -6.47 -3.60
CA LYS A 59 -3.54 -6.66 -2.19
C LYS A 59 -2.73 -5.73 -1.27
N ALA A 60 -1.45 -5.53 -1.57
CA ALA A 60 -0.60 -4.59 -0.83
C ALA A 60 -1.08 -3.15 -1.00
N VAL A 61 -1.44 -2.71 -2.21
CA VAL A 61 -2.02 -1.38 -2.45
C VAL A 61 -3.36 -1.22 -1.72
N ILE A 62 -4.24 -2.23 -1.73
CA ILE A 62 -5.50 -2.21 -0.97
C ILE A 62 -5.22 -2.04 0.53
N ALA A 63 -4.20 -2.71 1.07
CA ALA A 63 -3.82 -2.60 2.47
C ALA A 63 -3.35 -1.18 2.84
N TYR A 64 -2.69 -0.48 1.90
CA TYR A 64 -2.23 0.90 2.07
C TYR A 64 -3.32 1.96 1.83
N THR A 65 -4.41 1.64 1.16
CA THR A 65 -5.44 2.60 0.74
C THR A 65 -6.81 2.29 1.36
N LYS A 66 -7.55 1.39 0.74
CA LYS A 66 -8.93 1.06 1.11
C LYS A 66 -9.03 0.53 2.53
N THR A 67 -8.11 -0.36 2.95
CA THR A 67 -8.16 -0.93 4.29
C THR A 67 -7.77 0.09 5.35
N ASN A 68 -6.84 1.01 5.05
CA ASN A 68 -6.51 2.11 5.96
C ASN A 68 -7.71 3.04 6.15
N ALA A 69 -8.41 3.42 5.07
CA ALA A 69 -9.63 4.22 5.17
C ALA A 69 -10.70 3.52 6.02
N TYR A 70 -10.86 2.20 5.87
CA TYR A 70 -11.76 1.43 6.72
C TYR A 70 -11.32 1.42 8.20
N ALA A 71 -10.03 1.30 8.48
CA ALA A 71 -9.48 1.35 9.83
C ALA A 71 -9.71 2.71 10.51
N GLU A 72 -9.78 3.79 9.72
CA GLU A 72 -10.08 5.15 10.16
C GLU A 72 -11.59 5.47 10.21
N PHE A 73 -12.46 4.55 9.83
CA PHE A 73 -13.91 4.74 9.66
C PHE A 73 -14.28 5.80 8.60
N THR A 74 -13.45 5.96 7.58
CA THR A 74 -13.61 6.93 6.48
C THR A 74 -13.77 6.26 5.10
N GLU A 75 -14.06 4.97 5.07
CA GLU A 75 -14.18 4.16 3.85
C GLU A 75 -15.30 4.61 2.90
N LYS A 76 -16.24 5.43 3.39
CA LYS A 76 -17.32 6.04 2.60
C LYS A 76 -16.90 7.37 1.95
N GLU A 77 -15.74 7.91 2.35
CA GLU A 77 -15.25 9.22 1.92
C GLU A 77 -13.99 9.10 1.07
N LYS A 78 -13.06 8.21 1.44
CA LYS A 78 -11.74 8.06 0.79
C LYS A 78 -11.29 6.60 0.71
N GLY A 79 -10.09 6.38 0.16
CA GLY A 79 -9.45 5.05 0.04
C GLY A 79 -9.68 4.36 -1.28
N THR A 80 -10.56 4.89 -2.15
CA THR A 80 -10.81 4.41 -3.51
C THR A 80 -11.05 5.57 -4.46
N LEU A 81 -10.75 5.38 -5.75
CA LEU A 81 -11.04 6.35 -6.81
C LEU A 81 -12.40 6.02 -7.44
N MET A 82 -13.48 6.40 -6.75
CA MET A 82 -14.85 6.22 -7.22
C MET A 82 -15.57 7.56 -7.25
N PRO A 83 -16.58 7.74 -8.16
CA PRO A 83 -17.42 8.93 -8.14
C PRO A 83 -18.07 9.15 -6.77
N GLY A 84 -18.01 10.38 -6.26
CA GLY A 84 -18.52 10.73 -4.93
C GLY A 84 -17.52 10.61 -3.78
N MET A 85 -16.36 10.03 -4.02
CA MET A 85 -15.26 9.98 -3.04
C MET A 85 -14.40 11.25 -3.11
N VAL A 86 -13.72 11.54 -2.01
CA VAL A 86 -12.72 12.61 -1.97
C VAL A 86 -11.61 12.31 -2.99
N ALA A 87 -11.23 13.33 -3.76
CA ALA A 87 -10.20 13.18 -4.79
C ALA A 87 -8.79 13.26 -4.18
N ASP A 88 -8.45 12.23 -3.39
CA ASP A 88 -7.12 11.97 -2.86
C ASP A 88 -6.43 10.96 -3.77
N LEU A 89 -5.43 11.40 -4.54
CA LEU A 89 -4.74 10.52 -5.48
C LEU A 89 -3.27 10.89 -5.66
N VAL A 90 -2.51 9.93 -6.13
CA VAL A 90 -1.12 10.09 -6.53
C VAL A 90 -0.92 9.54 -7.94
N VAL A 91 -0.19 10.29 -8.78
CA VAL A 91 0.33 9.78 -10.06
C VAL A 91 1.76 9.34 -9.82
N LEU A 92 2.09 8.14 -10.23
CA LEU A 92 3.39 7.51 -10.00
C LEU A 92 4.29 7.62 -11.23
N SER A 93 5.60 7.60 -11.01
CA SER A 93 6.62 7.68 -12.07
C SER A 93 6.70 6.42 -12.94
N GLN A 94 6.09 5.33 -12.50
CA GLN A 94 6.07 4.05 -13.22
C GLN A 94 4.81 3.25 -12.85
N ASP A 95 4.44 2.31 -13.72
CA ASP A 95 3.37 1.35 -13.46
C ASP A 95 3.87 0.28 -12.48
N ILE A 96 3.47 0.39 -11.21
CA ILE A 96 3.90 -0.52 -10.15
C ILE A 96 3.37 -1.95 -10.33
N PHE A 97 2.31 -2.16 -11.11
CA PHE A 97 1.73 -3.49 -11.34
C PHE A 97 2.51 -4.29 -12.37
N SER A 98 3.23 -3.64 -13.27
CA SER A 98 4.08 -4.27 -14.30
C SER A 98 5.58 -4.15 -14.02
N THR A 99 5.98 -3.29 -13.08
CA THR A 99 7.38 -3.08 -12.71
C THR A 99 7.94 -4.30 -11.94
N PRO A 100 9.17 -4.79 -12.26
CA PRO A 100 9.85 -5.78 -11.45
C PRO A 100 9.92 -5.35 -9.98
N LYS A 101 9.66 -6.27 -9.06
CA LYS A 101 9.47 -5.96 -7.63
C LYS A 101 10.68 -5.25 -7.01
N GLU A 102 11.89 -5.64 -7.41
CA GLU A 102 13.15 -5.03 -6.97
C GLU A 102 13.30 -3.55 -7.37
N HIS A 103 12.53 -3.09 -8.37
CA HIS A 103 12.52 -1.70 -8.82
C HIS A 103 11.40 -0.86 -8.18
N LEU A 104 10.48 -1.48 -7.44
CA LEU A 104 9.39 -0.75 -6.76
C LEU A 104 9.90 0.38 -5.86
N PRO A 105 10.99 0.22 -5.06
CA PRO A 105 11.49 1.29 -4.21
C PRO A 105 11.94 2.56 -4.94
N ALA A 106 12.21 2.48 -6.25
CA ALA A 106 12.57 3.63 -7.08
C ALA A 106 11.34 4.45 -7.54
N THR A 107 10.12 3.98 -7.27
CA THR A 107 8.88 4.69 -7.61
C THR A 107 8.79 6.02 -6.87
N LYS A 108 8.39 7.06 -7.60
CA LYS A 108 8.22 8.41 -7.05
C LYS A 108 6.82 8.93 -7.36
N SER A 109 6.34 9.83 -6.51
CA SER A 109 5.18 10.65 -6.84
C SER A 109 5.57 11.66 -7.92
N VAL A 110 4.80 11.73 -9.00
CA VAL A 110 4.90 12.76 -10.05
C VAL A 110 3.88 13.86 -9.79
N LEU A 111 2.73 13.49 -9.23
CA LEU A 111 1.68 14.41 -8.82
C LEU A 111 0.99 13.84 -7.58
N THR A 112 0.67 14.70 -6.63
CA THR A 112 -0.19 14.36 -5.48
C THR A 112 -1.34 15.36 -5.41
N MET A 113 -2.54 14.83 -5.25
CA MET A 113 -3.77 15.60 -5.08
C MET A 113 -4.41 15.20 -3.75
N ILE A 114 -4.87 16.19 -3.01
CA ILE A 114 -5.63 16.02 -1.76
C ILE A 114 -6.88 16.90 -1.86
N ASP A 115 -8.04 16.33 -1.59
CA ASP A 115 -9.34 17.01 -1.69
C ASP A 115 -9.51 17.77 -3.03
N GLY A 116 -9.12 17.10 -4.13
CA GLY A 116 -9.19 17.67 -5.46
C GLY A 116 -8.17 18.79 -5.76
N LYS A 117 -7.28 19.13 -4.83
CA LYS A 117 -6.26 20.16 -5.00
C LYS A 117 -4.89 19.52 -5.21
N ILE A 118 -4.17 19.97 -6.24
CA ILE A 118 -2.79 19.53 -6.48
C ILE A 118 -1.90 20.16 -5.39
N VAL A 119 -1.35 19.31 -4.52
CA VAL A 119 -0.45 19.73 -3.44
C VAL A 119 1.03 19.48 -3.77
N TYR A 120 1.30 18.62 -4.75
CA TYR A 120 2.64 18.37 -5.26
C TYR A 120 2.58 18.07 -6.76
N ARG A 121 3.53 18.62 -7.49
CA ARG A 121 3.82 18.30 -8.89
C ARG A 121 5.32 18.34 -9.11
N GLN A 122 5.89 17.25 -9.62
CA GLN A 122 7.30 17.23 -10.02
C GLN A 122 7.49 18.23 -11.18
N THR A 123 8.35 19.21 -10.98
CA THR A 123 8.85 20.09 -12.05
C THR A 123 9.97 19.39 -12.80
N ARG A 124 10.00 19.58 -14.11
CA ARG A 124 11.09 19.07 -14.96
C ARG A 124 12.39 19.79 -14.66
#